data_b2f37a8f39e00d37cc49ebb49fb86a38
#
_entry.id   b2f37a8f39e00d37cc49ebb49fb86a38
#
_cell.length_a   1.000
_cell.length_b   1.000
_cell.length_c   1.000
_cell.angle_alpha   90.00
_cell.angle_beta   90.00
_cell.angle_gamma   90.00
#
_symmetry.space_group_name_H-M   'P 1'
#
loop_
_entity.id
_entity.type
_entity.pdbx_description
1 polymer ?
#
loop_
_entity_poly.entity_id
_entity_poly.type
_entity_poly.pdbx_seq_one_letter_code
_entity_poly.pdbx_strand_id
1 'polypeptide(L)'
;MPDGKTIAFVSSRDGESQIWTISIDGGEAKEVTHIASGVSGLIISPDGKWFAFSADVYPDCKDEESSAKKAEAVEKSKVKAKIFTHLTYRVWNDWKDGKRSHLFIVPSSGGKLLDLTPGDYDTPPIDLGGSCDYAFSPDSREIAFTRNPDKMAAVSTNNEIYTVPVTGGEPKNISENPANDSQPVYSPDGRYLAYRMTRRPGFEADKHELVLFDRKSGKKINLTEMQDYSVGDVVWSPDSKALYWTSDDKGSISIFKVTVNGTKILKILDHGFNTALRADPNGRYLLFDREQATFPAEIFRMDPDGGNLIQITSTNSERMKSLAVNPIEPFWFEGSGGIKVEGFLLKPPHFDAAKKYPLTFLVHGGPQGAWGDDFHYRWNSEMFASRGAVVVMINPRGSTGYGQKFTDEISRDWGGKAYEDLMMGLDYVLKTYPFVDSTRMAAAGASYGGYMMNWILGHTNRFKCIVSHDGMFNPFSAYGTTEELWFNEWEFGGTPYDHPELYAQWSPMAFVKNFKTPTLVIHGQLDYRLDVSEGFQLFTALQRQGVESKMLYFPDEGHFVLKPQNSELWYTTVLDWIGEHTK
;
A
#
# COMPACT_ATOMS: atom_id res chain seq x y z
N MET A 1 9.89 -8.55 24.09
CA MET A 1 9.62 -7.87 25.38
C MET A 1 10.86 -7.09 25.79
N PRO A 2 10.73 -6.01 26.58
CA PRO A 2 11.90 -5.23 27.04
C PRO A 2 12.88 -6.01 27.93
N ASP A 3 12.45 -7.13 28.46
CA ASP A 3 13.30 -8.04 29.26
C ASP A 3 14.39 -8.74 28.43
N GLY A 4 14.31 -8.67 27.10
CA GLY A 4 15.24 -9.35 26.19
C GLY A 4 15.19 -10.88 26.24
N LYS A 5 14.17 -11.47 26.90
CA LYS A 5 14.04 -12.92 27.12
C LYS A 5 12.74 -13.51 26.61
N THR A 6 11.74 -12.67 26.35
CA THR A 6 10.41 -13.08 25.93
C THR A 6 10.08 -12.45 24.59
N ILE A 7 9.53 -13.24 23.67
CA ILE A 7 8.95 -12.79 22.39
C ILE A 7 7.42 -12.79 22.57
N ALA A 8 6.77 -11.66 22.31
CA ALA A 8 5.32 -11.58 22.14
C ALA A 8 4.99 -11.50 20.65
N PHE A 9 3.97 -12.22 20.21
CA PHE A 9 3.59 -12.30 18.80
C PHE A 9 2.10 -12.61 18.65
N VAL A 10 1.55 -12.31 17.49
CA VAL A 10 0.17 -12.65 17.11
C VAL A 10 0.18 -13.96 16.32
N SER A 11 -0.75 -14.85 16.63
CA SER A 11 -0.88 -16.15 15.97
C SER A 11 -2.33 -16.64 15.98
N SER A 12 -2.77 -17.19 14.83
CA SER A 12 -4.07 -17.84 14.64
C SER A 12 -4.02 -19.37 14.75
N ARG A 13 -3.02 -19.92 15.46
CA ARG A 13 -2.77 -21.38 15.55
C ARG A 13 -3.93 -22.17 16.17
N ASP A 14 -4.74 -21.55 17.03
CA ASP A 14 -5.87 -22.18 17.73
C ASP A 14 -7.21 -21.51 17.38
N GLY A 15 -7.34 -20.92 16.19
CA GLY A 15 -8.54 -20.25 15.70
C GLY A 15 -8.29 -18.80 15.33
N GLU A 16 -9.05 -17.86 15.90
CA GLU A 16 -8.85 -16.43 15.67
C GLU A 16 -7.48 -15.96 16.17
N SER A 17 -6.94 -14.90 15.57
CA SER A 17 -5.63 -14.37 15.94
C SER A 17 -5.60 -13.89 17.39
N GLN A 18 -4.62 -14.38 18.18
CA GLN A 18 -4.45 -14.02 19.60
C GLN A 18 -3.00 -13.60 19.87
N ILE A 19 -2.79 -12.92 21.02
CA ILE A 19 -1.44 -12.61 21.49
C ILE A 19 -0.88 -13.83 22.23
N TRP A 20 0.33 -14.21 21.84
CA TRP A 20 1.10 -15.31 22.41
C TRP A 20 2.44 -14.82 22.93
N THR A 21 3.00 -15.48 23.91
CA THR A 21 4.36 -15.23 24.41
C THR A 21 5.17 -16.52 24.44
N ILE A 22 6.46 -16.44 24.14
CA ILE A 22 7.41 -17.55 24.19
C ILE A 22 8.76 -17.06 24.68
N SER A 23 9.47 -17.90 25.47
CA SER A 23 10.87 -17.61 25.84
C SER A 23 11.80 -17.72 24.62
N ILE A 24 12.83 -16.86 24.54
CA ILE A 24 13.90 -16.99 23.54
C ILE A 24 14.70 -18.30 23.70
N ASP A 25 14.70 -18.89 24.90
CA ASP A 25 15.34 -20.17 25.18
C ASP A 25 14.50 -21.38 24.72
N GLY A 26 13.32 -21.12 24.13
CA GLY A 26 12.39 -22.16 23.66
C GLY A 26 11.33 -22.53 24.70
N GLY A 27 10.62 -23.63 24.43
CA GLY A 27 9.48 -24.11 25.20
C GLY A 27 8.17 -23.90 24.47
N GLU A 28 7.02 -24.11 25.17
CA GLU A 28 5.70 -23.92 24.62
C GLU A 28 5.27 -22.45 24.70
N ALA A 29 4.68 -21.95 23.62
CA ALA A 29 4.08 -20.61 23.59
C ALA A 29 2.82 -20.60 24.48
N LYS A 30 2.62 -19.48 25.19
CA LYS A 30 1.46 -19.27 26.07
C LYS A 30 0.55 -18.22 25.46
N GLU A 31 -0.72 -18.54 25.35
CA GLU A 31 -1.76 -17.61 24.95
C GLU A 31 -2.03 -16.57 26.07
N VAL A 32 -2.22 -15.32 25.68
CA VAL A 32 -2.43 -14.19 26.60
C VAL A 32 -3.83 -13.60 26.46
N THR A 33 -4.40 -13.63 25.25
CA THR A 33 -5.72 -13.04 24.96
C THR A 33 -6.69 -14.09 24.42
N HIS A 34 -8.01 -13.84 24.59
CA HIS A 34 -9.09 -14.66 24.05
C HIS A 34 -10.16 -13.71 23.48
N ILE A 35 -9.84 -13.03 22.37
CA ILE A 35 -10.72 -12.06 21.72
C ILE A 35 -11.48 -12.76 20.61
N ALA A 36 -12.81 -12.68 20.62
CA ALA A 36 -13.66 -13.39 19.67
C ALA A 36 -13.49 -12.94 18.22
N SER A 37 -13.14 -11.69 17.99
CA SER A 37 -12.86 -11.13 16.65
C SER A 37 -11.38 -11.23 16.24
N GLY A 38 -10.54 -11.79 17.10
CA GLY A 38 -9.09 -11.78 16.91
C GLY A 38 -8.45 -10.45 17.29
N VAL A 39 -7.11 -10.42 17.24
CA VAL A 39 -6.28 -9.24 17.53
C VAL A 39 -5.40 -8.87 16.35
N SER A 40 -5.10 -7.59 16.21
CA SER A 40 -4.22 -7.04 15.19
C SER A 40 -3.35 -5.92 15.77
N GLY A 41 -2.21 -5.61 15.14
CA GLY A 41 -1.42 -4.44 15.48
C GLY A 41 -0.78 -4.46 16.88
N LEU A 42 -0.31 -5.61 17.38
CA LEU A 42 0.32 -5.73 18.70
C LEU A 42 1.51 -4.79 18.88
N ILE A 43 1.44 -3.93 19.92
CA ILE A 43 2.58 -3.20 20.45
C ILE A 43 2.77 -3.45 21.95
N ILE A 44 4.00 -3.28 22.43
CA ILE A 44 4.41 -3.55 23.80
C ILE A 44 4.79 -2.24 24.48
N SER A 45 4.30 -2.02 25.72
CA SER A 45 4.71 -0.85 26.50
C SER A 45 6.22 -0.87 26.80
N PRO A 46 6.90 0.29 26.88
CA PRO A 46 8.31 0.37 27.22
C PRO A 46 8.69 -0.28 28.55
N ASP A 47 7.80 -0.29 29.54
CA ASP A 47 8.00 -0.96 30.84
C ASP A 47 7.67 -2.48 30.80
N GLY A 48 7.17 -2.99 29.66
CA GLY A 48 6.84 -4.40 29.45
C GLY A 48 5.57 -4.88 30.16
N LYS A 49 4.80 -3.99 30.78
CA LYS A 49 3.62 -4.41 31.58
C LYS A 49 2.33 -4.51 30.79
N TRP A 50 2.27 -3.90 29.60
CA TRP A 50 1.05 -3.80 28.81
C TRP A 50 1.27 -4.23 27.38
N PHE A 51 0.26 -4.86 26.82
CA PHE A 51 0.05 -5.01 25.37
C PHE A 51 -1.07 -4.07 24.94
N ALA A 52 -0.87 -3.36 23.83
CA ALA A 52 -1.94 -2.66 23.14
C ALA A 52 -2.13 -3.29 21.75
N PHE A 53 -3.37 -3.36 21.29
CA PHE A 53 -3.76 -3.99 20.03
C PHE A 53 -5.13 -3.47 19.58
N SER A 54 -5.47 -3.67 18.32
CA SER A 54 -6.82 -3.40 17.82
C SER A 54 -7.63 -4.69 17.70
N ALA A 55 -8.95 -4.57 17.90
CA ALA A 55 -9.91 -5.64 17.70
C ALA A 55 -11.28 -5.07 17.29
N ASP A 56 -12.02 -5.81 16.47
CA ASP A 56 -13.33 -5.39 15.98
C ASP A 56 -14.44 -5.72 16.97
N VAL A 57 -15.23 -4.72 17.34
CA VAL A 57 -16.35 -4.84 18.28
C VAL A 57 -17.60 -4.14 17.77
N TYR A 58 -18.77 -4.50 18.27
CA TYR A 58 -19.99 -3.74 18.04
C TYR A 58 -20.04 -2.53 18.99
N PRO A 59 -20.08 -1.30 18.48
CA PRO A 59 -19.99 -0.08 19.30
C PRO A 59 -21.19 0.12 20.23
N ASP A 60 -22.33 -0.52 19.96
CA ASP A 60 -23.51 -0.53 20.82
C ASP A 60 -23.43 -1.56 21.96
N CYS A 61 -22.38 -2.37 22.02
CA CYS A 61 -22.12 -3.31 23.11
C CYS A 61 -21.25 -2.64 24.19
N LYS A 62 -21.52 -2.96 25.47
CA LYS A 62 -20.83 -2.33 26.60
C LYS A 62 -19.41 -2.86 26.84
N ASP A 63 -19.08 -4.05 26.30
CA ASP A 63 -17.81 -4.74 26.49
C ASP A 63 -17.59 -5.79 25.38
N GLU A 64 -16.37 -6.32 25.30
CA GLU A 64 -15.99 -7.34 24.32
C GLU A 64 -16.84 -8.61 24.46
N GLU A 65 -17.15 -9.05 25.69
CA GLU A 65 -17.97 -10.25 25.93
C GLU A 65 -19.38 -10.11 25.33
N SER A 66 -20.02 -8.96 25.49
CA SER A 66 -21.35 -8.70 24.90
C SER A 66 -21.27 -8.57 23.37
N SER A 67 -20.18 -8.02 22.83
CA SER A 67 -19.90 -7.96 21.39
C SER A 67 -19.71 -9.37 20.81
N ALA A 68 -18.95 -10.23 21.48
CA ALA A 68 -18.76 -11.62 21.10
C ALA A 68 -20.07 -12.41 21.03
N LYS A 69 -20.93 -12.27 22.07
CA LYS A 69 -22.26 -12.89 22.08
C LYS A 69 -23.16 -12.42 20.94
N LYS A 70 -23.09 -11.13 20.58
CA LYS A 70 -23.82 -10.58 19.45
C LYS A 70 -23.29 -11.16 18.12
N ALA A 71 -21.97 -11.24 17.96
CA ALA A 71 -21.34 -11.84 16.78
C ALA A 71 -21.76 -13.32 16.61
N GLU A 72 -21.70 -14.11 17.66
CA GLU A 72 -22.13 -15.51 17.67
C GLU A 72 -23.63 -15.65 17.29
N ALA A 73 -24.48 -14.77 17.81
CA ALA A 73 -25.91 -14.78 17.49
C ALA A 73 -26.16 -14.46 16.00
N VAL A 74 -25.42 -13.51 15.42
CA VAL A 74 -25.47 -13.17 14.00
C VAL A 74 -25.00 -14.36 13.16
N GLU A 75 -23.88 -14.98 13.51
CA GLU A 75 -23.34 -16.14 12.81
C GLU A 75 -24.31 -17.33 12.78
N LYS A 76 -24.92 -17.65 13.93
CA LYS A 76 -25.91 -18.75 14.07
C LYS A 76 -27.26 -18.44 13.46
N SER A 77 -27.55 -17.19 13.10
CA SER A 77 -28.81 -16.81 12.50
C SER A 77 -29.01 -17.50 11.13
N LYS A 78 -30.21 -18.00 10.90
CA LYS A 78 -30.63 -18.52 9.57
C LYS A 78 -30.86 -17.38 8.58
N VAL A 79 -31.15 -16.17 9.06
CA VAL A 79 -31.30 -14.98 8.22
C VAL A 79 -29.92 -14.42 7.97
N LYS A 80 -29.49 -14.37 6.70
CA LYS A 80 -28.19 -13.84 6.26
C LYS A 80 -28.28 -12.45 5.63
N ALA A 81 -29.49 -11.87 5.62
CA ALA A 81 -29.70 -10.51 5.13
C ALA A 81 -28.98 -9.50 6.07
N LYS A 82 -28.34 -8.51 5.45
CA LYS A 82 -27.68 -7.40 6.14
C LYS A 82 -28.46 -6.10 5.90
N ILE A 83 -28.51 -5.23 6.87
CA ILE A 83 -29.18 -3.91 6.78
C ILE A 83 -28.15 -2.84 7.05
N PHE A 84 -27.94 -1.97 6.07
CA PHE A 84 -27.02 -0.85 6.18
C PHE A 84 -27.79 0.47 6.12
N THR A 85 -27.41 1.42 6.94
CA THR A 85 -28.03 2.76 7.04
C THR A 85 -27.04 3.89 6.77
N HIS A 86 -25.76 3.56 6.63
CA HIS A 86 -24.67 4.49 6.36
C HIS A 86 -23.49 3.79 5.67
N LEU A 87 -22.59 4.56 5.10
CA LEU A 87 -21.27 4.16 4.66
C LEU A 87 -20.32 4.18 5.90
N THR A 88 -19.19 3.44 6.02
CA THR A 88 -18.67 2.45 5.12
C THR A 88 -19.15 1.07 5.57
N TYR A 89 -19.77 0.30 4.72
CA TYR A 89 -20.30 -1.02 5.09
C TYR A 89 -19.39 -2.19 4.66
N ARG A 90 -18.46 -1.94 3.74
CA ARG A 90 -17.42 -2.88 3.30
C ARG A 90 -16.12 -2.13 3.03
N VAL A 91 -14.97 -2.79 3.15
CA VAL A 91 -13.62 -2.22 3.00
C VAL A 91 -12.71 -3.29 2.41
N TRP A 92 -11.93 -2.95 1.40
CA TRP A 92 -11.01 -3.85 0.71
C TRP A 92 -11.67 -5.14 0.23
N ASN A 93 -11.72 -6.18 1.07
CA ASN A 93 -12.29 -7.50 0.78
C ASN A 93 -13.26 -7.98 1.89
N ASP A 94 -13.55 -7.12 2.89
CA ASP A 94 -14.34 -7.48 4.06
C ASP A 94 -15.60 -6.63 4.23
N TRP A 95 -16.63 -7.25 4.82
CA TRP A 95 -17.82 -6.56 5.29
C TRP A 95 -17.64 -6.12 6.73
N LYS A 96 -17.85 -4.84 7.03
CA LYS A 96 -17.73 -4.29 8.39
C LYS A 96 -18.81 -4.82 9.34
N ASP A 97 -19.98 -5.17 8.82
CA ASP A 97 -21.11 -5.75 9.58
C ASP A 97 -21.54 -4.95 10.81
N GLY A 98 -21.34 -3.63 10.77
CA GLY A 98 -21.66 -2.72 11.89
C GLY A 98 -20.63 -2.74 13.03
N LYS A 99 -19.48 -3.40 12.83
CA LYS A 99 -18.37 -3.38 13.78
C LYS A 99 -17.48 -2.16 13.57
N ARG A 100 -16.73 -1.81 14.63
CA ARG A 100 -15.65 -0.82 14.62
C ARG A 100 -14.39 -1.42 15.19
N SER A 101 -13.25 -1.05 14.64
CA SER A 101 -11.96 -1.35 15.23
C SER A 101 -11.73 -0.45 16.43
N HIS A 102 -11.51 -1.03 17.60
CA HIS A 102 -11.16 -0.28 18.82
C HIS A 102 -9.75 -0.64 19.29
N LEU A 103 -9.10 0.32 19.93
CA LEU A 103 -7.80 0.13 20.57
C LEU A 103 -7.98 -0.38 21.99
N PHE A 104 -7.47 -1.58 22.25
CA PHE A 104 -7.50 -2.22 23.54
C PHE A 104 -6.13 -2.23 24.21
N ILE A 105 -6.16 -2.35 25.54
CA ILE A 105 -4.98 -2.61 26.37
C ILE A 105 -5.26 -3.77 27.33
N VAL A 106 -4.24 -4.60 27.56
CA VAL A 106 -4.27 -5.73 28.48
C VAL A 106 -2.94 -5.84 29.22
N PRO A 107 -2.91 -6.26 30.51
CA PRO A 107 -1.65 -6.60 31.17
C PRO A 107 -0.88 -7.66 30.37
N SER A 108 0.43 -7.54 30.27
CA SER A 108 1.26 -8.53 29.53
C SER A 108 1.23 -9.93 30.13
N SER A 109 0.77 -10.04 31.38
CA SER A 109 0.49 -11.32 32.06
C SER A 109 -0.91 -11.89 31.77
N GLY A 110 -1.70 -11.22 30.93
CA GLY A 110 -3.12 -11.50 30.75
C GLY A 110 -4.01 -10.87 31.83
N GLY A 111 -5.30 -10.89 31.61
CA GLY A 111 -6.27 -10.35 32.57
C GLY A 111 -7.36 -9.51 31.93
N LYS A 112 -7.84 -8.49 32.67
CA LYS A 112 -8.97 -7.66 32.22
C LYS A 112 -8.55 -6.74 31.07
N LEU A 113 -9.32 -6.79 30.00
CA LEU A 113 -9.25 -5.86 28.89
C LEU A 113 -9.79 -4.47 29.27
N LEU A 114 -9.17 -3.44 28.70
CA LEU A 114 -9.68 -2.09 28.74
C LEU A 114 -9.75 -1.54 27.31
N ASP A 115 -10.95 -1.16 26.90
CA ASP A 115 -11.18 -0.41 25.65
C ASP A 115 -10.79 1.05 25.88
N LEU A 116 -9.80 1.52 25.11
CA LEU A 116 -9.30 2.90 25.21
C LEU A 116 -10.04 3.87 24.27
N THR A 117 -10.77 3.35 23.30
CA THR A 117 -11.41 4.15 22.25
C THR A 117 -12.87 3.76 22.00
N PRO A 118 -13.68 3.63 23.05
CA PRO A 118 -15.09 3.27 22.89
C PRO A 118 -15.83 4.32 22.07
N GLY A 119 -16.79 3.89 21.26
CA GLY A 119 -17.62 4.76 20.42
C GLY A 119 -17.80 4.23 19.01
N ASP A 120 -18.51 5.00 18.17
CA ASP A 120 -18.80 4.62 16.78
C ASP A 120 -17.72 5.18 15.83
N TYR A 121 -16.46 4.81 16.08
CA TYR A 121 -15.27 5.21 15.30
C TYR A 121 -14.32 4.02 15.14
N ASP A 122 -13.66 3.92 14.01
CA ASP A 122 -12.55 2.99 13.84
C ASP A 122 -11.24 3.58 14.39
N THR A 123 -10.52 2.82 15.22
CA THR A 123 -9.21 3.16 15.79
C THR A 123 -8.31 1.91 15.78
N PRO A 124 -7.24 1.86 14.97
CA PRO A 124 -6.87 2.86 13.96
C PRO A 124 -7.91 3.02 12.84
N PRO A 125 -7.82 4.08 12.01
CA PRO A 125 -8.71 4.25 10.87
C PRO A 125 -8.65 3.05 9.92
N ILE A 126 -9.76 2.75 9.26
CA ILE A 126 -9.86 1.64 8.30
C ILE A 126 -9.07 1.88 7.02
N ASP A 127 -8.81 3.15 6.70
CA ASP A 127 -8.04 3.59 5.53
C ASP A 127 -7.08 4.72 5.87
N LEU A 128 -6.07 4.91 5.03
CA LEU A 128 -5.03 5.93 5.12
C LEU A 128 -4.17 5.86 6.40
N GLY A 129 -4.30 4.76 7.15
CA GLY A 129 -3.52 4.44 8.34
C GLY A 129 -2.93 3.03 8.26
N GLY A 130 -2.07 2.70 9.19
CA GLY A 130 -1.48 1.36 9.34
C GLY A 130 -2.12 0.60 10.51
N SER A 131 -2.03 -0.72 10.50
CA SER A 131 -2.53 -1.58 11.58
C SER A 131 -1.94 -1.28 12.96
N CYS A 132 -0.80 -0.55 13.04
CA CYS A 132 -0.14 -0.11 14.26
C CYS A 132 -0.06 1.42 14.33
N ASP A 133 -1.09 2.13 13.91
CA ASP A 133 -1.11 3.60 13.90
C ASP A 133 -1.37 4.17 15.32
N TYR A 134 -0.62 3.66 16.28
CA TYR A 134 -0.60 4.06 17.69
C TYR A 134 0.74 3.73 18.34
N ALA A 135 1.08 4.46 19.39
CA ALA A 135 2.36 4.30 20.11
C ALA A 135 2.21 4.59 21.61
N PHE A 136 2.91 3.81 22.45
CA PHE A 136 3.06 4.14 23.86
C PHE A 136 4.02 5.32 24.07
N SER A 137 3.71 6.17 25.05
CA SER A 137 4.69 7.12 25.59
C SER A 137 5.84 6.37 26.29
N PRO A 138 7.07 6.95 26.31
CA PRO A 138 8.23 6.28 26.90
C PRO A 138 8.08 5.92 28.38
N ASP A 139 7.22 6.64 29.13
CA ASP A 139 6.89 6.36 30.52
C ASP A 139 5.74 5.35 30.69
N SER A 140 5.22 4.82 29.59
CA SER A 140 4.13 3.83 29.54
C SER A 140 2.80 4.29 30.15
N ARG A 141 2.55 5.61 30.23
CA ARG A 141 1.34 6.16 30.87
C ARG A 141 0.27 6.62 29.91
N GLU A 142 0.62 6.78 28.64
CA GLU A 142 -0.25 7.33 27.61
C GLU A 142 -0.04 6.56 26.30
N ILE A 143 -1.07 6.51 25.46
CA ILE A 143 -0.99 6.05 24.07
C ILE A 143 -1.41 7.20 23.16
N ALA A 144 -0.59 7.49 22.14
CA ALA A 144 -1.01 8.29 21.00
C ALA A 144 -1.57 7.36 19.92
N PHE A 145 -2.62 7.77 19.23
CA PHE A 145 -3.25 7.00 18.18
C PHE A 145 -3.89 7.88 17.11
N THR A 146 -4.09 7.32 15.94
CA THR A 146 -4.80 7.95 14.82
C THR A 146 -6.27 7.55 14.82
N ARG A 147 -7.18 8.50 14.53
CA ARG A 147 -8.61 8.28 14.36
C ARG A 147 -9.19 9.29 13.40
N ASN A 148 -10.09 8.85 12.51
CA ASN A 148 -10.92 9.76 11.71
C ASN A 148 -12.15 10.18 12.55
N PRO A 149 -12.33 11.47 12.87
CA PRO A 149 -13.47 11.95 13.65
C PRO A 149 -14.73 12.16 12.83
N ASP A 150 -14.66 12.09 11.49
CA ASP A 150 -15.79 12.42 10.63
C ASP A 150 -16.84 11.30 10.61
N LYS A 151 -18.10 11.67 10.64
CA LYS A 151 -19.22 10.71 10.61
C LYS A 151 -19.29 9.89 9.32
N MET A 152 -18.79 10.44 8.22
CA MET A 152 -18.78 9.79 6.91
C MET A 152 -17.32 9.59 6.46
N ALA A 153 -16.66 8.60 7.03
CA ALA A 153 -15.26 8.29 6.71
C ALA A 153 -15.05 7.98 5.22
N ALA A 154 -16.06 7.44 4.52
CA ALA A 154 -15.98 7.11 3.09
C ALA A 154 -15.68 8.30 2.15
N VAL A 155 -15.88 9.55 2.59
CA VAL A 155 -15.59 10.77 1.82
C VAL A 155 -14.52 11.64 2.50
N SER A 156 -13.84 11.13 3.51
CA SER A 156 -12.97 11.92 4.38
C SER A 156 -11.57 11.31 4.50
N THR A 157 -10.55 12.14 4.32
CA THR A 157 -9.16 11.84 4.67
C THR A 157 -8.73 12.48 5.99
N ASN A 158 -9.68 12.99 6.79
CA ASN A 158 -9.44 13.73 8.03
C ASN A 158 -9.05 12.79 9.18
N ASN A 159 -7.88 12.16 9.08
CA ASN A 159 -7.30 11.43 10.20
C ASN A 159 -6.55 12.38 11.12
N GLU A 160 -6.73 12.22 12.41
CA GLU A 160 -6.17 13.11 13.45
C GLU A 160 -5.44 12.30 14.52
N ILE A 161 -4.42 12.90 15.12
CA ILE A 161 -3.68 12.31 16.23
C ILE A 161 -4.33 12.66 17.56
N TYR A 162 -4.65 11.63 18.32
CA TYR A 162 -5.17 11.72 19.69
C TYR A 162 -4.20 11.12 20.69
N THR A 163 -4.36 11.50 21.97
CA THR A 163 -3.70 10.84 23.08
C THR A 163 -4.72 10.44 24.15
N VAL A 164 -4.49 9.31 24.82
CA VAL A 164 -5.32 8.80 25.92
C VAL A 164 -4.46 8.17 27.00
N PRO A 165 -4.75 8.36 28.31
CA PRO A 165 -4.07 7.63 29.37
C PRO A 165 -4.26 6.12 29.24
N VAL A 166 -3.27 5.30 29.60
CA VAL A 166 -3.40 3.83 29.62
C VAL A 166 -4.45 3.33 30.64
N THR A 167 -4.92 4.19 31.53
CA THR A 167 -6.03 3.94 32.45
C THR A 167 -7.41 4.23 31.86
N GLY A 168 -7.45 4.67 30.59
CA GLY A 168 -8.67 5.15 29.94
C GLY A 168 -8.98 6.62 30.28
N GLY A 169 -10.02 7.14 29.68
CA GLY A 169 -10.47 8.52 29.82
C GLY A 169 -10.83 9.13 28.46
N GLU A 170 -11.15 10.43 28.44
CA GLU A 170 -11.46 11.14 27.20
C GLU A 170 -10.20 11.37 26.36
N PRO A 171 -10.17 10.94 25.09
CA PRO A 171 -9.07 11.21 24.18
C PRO A 171 -8.91 12.72 23.90
N LYS A 172 -7.66 13.18 23.87
CA LYS A 172 -7.34 14.57 23.54
C LYS A 172 -6.80 14.64 22.10
N ASN A 173 -7.42 15.46 21.25
CA ASN A 173 -6.90 15.78 19.91
C ASN A 173 -5.61 16.61 20.00
N ILE A 174 -4.60 16.25 19.23
CA ILE A 174 -3.27 16.87 19.20
C ILE A 174 -3.03 17.59 17.89
N SER A 175 -3.51 17.05 16.76
CA SER A 175 -3.11 17.55 15.44
C SER A 175 -4.03 18.66 14.90
N GLU A 176 -5.33 18.53 15.00
CA GLU A 176 -6.33 19.55 14.55
C GLU A 176 -6.08 20.01 13.10
N ASN A 177 -5.98 19.06 12.17
CA ASN A 177 -5.73 19.28 10.76
C ASN A 177 -6.83 18.60 9.91
N PRO A 178 -7.51 19.27 8.97
CA PRO A 178 -8.60 18.66 8.21
C PRO A 178 -8.16 17.69 7.11
N ALA A 179 -6.87 17.39 7.01
CA ALA A 179 -6.28 16.40 6.11
C ALA A 179 -5.76 15.18 6.90
N ASN A 180 -4.89 14.35 6.32
CA ASN A 180 -4.45 13.12 6.97
C ASN A 180 -3.23 13.35 7.86
N ASP A 181 -3.41 13.17 9.17
CA ASP A 181 -2.33 13.05 10.15
C ASP A 181 -2.23 11.61 10.65
N SER A 182 -1.05 11.01 10.63
CA SER A 182 -0.87 9.57 10.89
C SER A 182 0.50 9.22 11.48
N GLN A 183 0.66 7.98 11.93
CA GLN A 183 1.89 7.39 12.46
C GLN A 183 2.55 8.19 13.60
N PRO A 184 1.86 8.35 14.73
CA PRO A 184 2.43 9.03 15.89
C PRO A 184 3.58 8.22 16.49
N VAL A 185 4.74 8.86 16.73
CA VAL A 185 5.91 8.25 17.38
C VAL A 185 6.51 9.19 18.42
N TYR A 186 6.59 8.75 19.68
CA TYR A 186 7.19 9.54 20.74
C TYR A 186 8.72 9.58 20.65
N SER A 187 9.33 10.71 20.96
CA SER A 187 10.76 10.77 21.20
C SER A 187 11.12 9.94 22.46
N PRO A 188 12.28 9.25 22.49
CA PRO A 188 12.70 8.45 23.66
C PRO A 188 12.72 9.21 24.99
N ASP A 189 13.02 10.51 24.99
CA ASP A 189 12.96 11.38 26.17
C ASP A 189 11.55 11.85 26.55
N GLY A 190 10.54 11.51 25.74
CA GLY A 190 9.15 11.86 25.95
C GLY A 190 8.80 13.33 25.73
N ARG A 191 9.72 14.15 25.23
CA ARG A 191 9.49 15.57 25.00
C ARG A 191 8.61 15.83 23.77
N TYR A 192 8.82 15.08 22.69
CA TYR A 192 8.14 15.29 21.42
C TYR A 192 7.24 14.11 21.06
N LEU A 193 6.16 14.42 20.35
CA LEU A 193 5.40 13.46 19.56
C LEU A 193 5.61 13.85 18.09
N ALA A 194 6.23 12.98 17.29
CA ALA A 194 6.36 13.16 15.86
C ALA A 194 5.20 12.44 15.16
N TYR A 195 4.73 12.98 14.04
CA TYR A 195 3.72 12.37 13.19
C TYR A 195 3.85 12.84 11.75
N ARG A 196 3.24 12.13 10.82
CA ARG A 196 3.14 12.54 9.42
C ARG A 196 1.87 13.37 9.24
N MET A 197 1.96 14.38 8.37
CA MET A 197 0.86 15.30 8.08
C MET A 197 0.76 15.54 6.59
N THR A 198 -0.45 15.50 6.03
CA THR A 198 -0.75 16.06 4.72
C THR A 198 -1.45 17.41 4.85
N ARG A 199 -1.58 18.16 3.75
CA ARG A 199 -2.18 19.52 3.79
C ARG A 199 -3.53 19.62 3.08
N ARG A 200 -3.78 18.74 2.10
CA ARG A 200 -4.94 18.82 1.22
C ARG A 200 -6.00 17.80 1.60
N PRO A 201 -7.14 18.23 2.20
CA PRO A 201 -8.24 17.33 2.49
C PRO A 201 -8.76 16.63 1.24
N GLY A 202 -9.06 15.35 1.35
CA GLY A 202 -9.56 14.52 0.25
C GLY A 202 -8.50 13.97 -0.70
N PHE A 203 -7.24 14.37 -0.58
CA PHE A 203 -6.15 13.88 -1.43
C PHE A 203 -5.21 12.94 -0.67
N GLU A 204 -5.36 11.64 -0.88
CA GLU A 204 -4.54 10.64 -0.18
C GLU A 204 -3.06 10.64 -0.59
N ALA A 205 -2.77 11.01 -1.85
CA ALA A 205 -1.40 11.09 -2.37
C ALA A 205 -0.74 12.46 -2.15
N ASP A 206 -1.29 13.28 -1.27
CA ASP A 206 -0.64 14.52 -0.85
C ASP A 206 0.66 14.22 -0.10
N LYS A 207 1.65 15.08 -0.29
CA LYS A 207 2.96 14.93 0.35
C LYS A 207 2.83 14.85 1.88
N HIS A 208 3.29 13.74 2.45
CA HIS A 208 3.43 13.62 3.89
C HIS A 208 4.62 14.45 4.38
N GLU A 209 4.38 15.29 5.36
CA GLU A 209 5.37 16.12 6.04
C GLU A 209 5.60 15.61 7.47
N LEU A 210 6.81 15.77 7.98
CA LEU A 210 7.18 15.36 9.33
C LEU A 210 6.98 16.52 10.31
N VAL A 211 6.04 16.36 11.22
CA VAL A 211 5.69 17.36 12.23
C VAL A 211 6.11 16.89 13.63
N LEU A 212 6.69 17.77 14.41
CA LEU A 212 6.96 17.59 15.83
C LEU A 212 5.97 18.40 16.67
N PHE A 213 5.26 17.73 17.55
CA PHE A 213 4.51 18.36 18.62
C PHE A 213 5.35 18.38 19.90
N ASP A 214 5.75 19.57 20.36
CA ASP A 214 6.44 19.74 21.66
C ASP A 214 5.39 19.63 22.78
N ARG A 215 5.40 18.54 23.49
CA ARG A 215 4.40 18.18 24.52
C ARG A 215 4.40 19.15 25.71
N LYS A 216 5.51 19.86 25.94
CA LYS A 216 5.63 20.85 27.03
C LYS A 216 5.03 22.19 26.65
N SER A 217 5.30 22.67 25.46
CA SER A 217 4.86 24.01 25.01
C SER A 217 3.58 24.00 24.18
N GLY A 218 3.18 22.83 23.63
CA GLY A 218 2.08 22.69 22.68
C GLY A 218 2.41 23.19 21.27
N LYS A 219 3.66 23.56 20.98
CA LYS A 219 4.08 24.04 19.65
C LYS A 219 4.24 22.89 18.67
N LYS A 220 3.80 23.13 17.43
CA LYS A 220 4.04 22.26 16.28
C LYS A 220 5.18 22.83 15.44
N ILE A 221 6.10 21.98 15.00
CA ILE A 221 7.27 22.32 14.17
C ILE A 221 7.28 21.38 12.98
N ASN A 222 7.14 21.90 11.78
CA ASN A 222 7.27 21.13 10.56
C ASN A 222 8.75 21.06 10.15
N LEU A 223 9.32 19.86 10.12
CA LEU A 223 10.74 19.65 9.80
C LEU A 223 11.01 19.50 8.31
N THR A 224 9.98 19.19 7.50
CA THR A 224 10.15 18.83 6.10
C THR A 224 9.33 19.70 5.14
N GLU A 225 8.81 20.85 5.60
CA GLU A 225 7.98 21.76 4.80
C GLU A 225 8.64 22.15 3.47
N MET A 226 9.93 22.47 3.49
CA MET A 226 10.67 23.07 2.36
C MET A 226 11.27 22.04 1.39
N GLN A 227 10.99 20.74 1.58
CA GLN A 227 11.52 19.70 0.71
C GLN A 227 10.40 18.94 -0.01
N ASP A 228 10.73 18.26 -1.11
CA ASP A 228 9.76 17.62 -2.01
C ASP A 228 9.80 16.08 -1.98
N TYR A 229 10.17 15.52 -0.81
CA TYR A 229 10.10 14.08 -0.54
C TYR A 229 8.97 13.79 0.42
N SER A 230 8.11 12.84 0.11
CA SER A 230 7.05 12.39 1.01
C SER A 230 7.62 11.55 2.15
N VAL A 231 7.20 11.79 3.37
CA VAL A 231 7.71 11.08 4.56
C VAL A 231 6.98 9.74 4.72
N GLY A 232 7.74 8.65 4.64
CA GLY A 232 7.27 7.29 4.93
C GLY A 232 7.44 6.90 6.41
N ASP A 233 8.00 5.70 6.68
CA ASP A 233 8.23 5.23 8.05
C ASP A 233 9.20 6.14 8.81
N VAL A 234 8.84 6.50 10.05
CA VAL A 234 9.62 7.43 10.89
C VAL A 234 10.17 6.71 12.12
N VAL A 235 11.46 6.90 12.40
CA VAL A 235 12.09 6.42 13.64
C VAL A 235 12.96 7.49 14.28
N TRP A 236 12.98 7.51 15.62
CA TRP A 236 13.85 8.39 16.42
C TRP A 236 15.24 7.81 16.60
N SER A 237 16.25 8.70 16.69
CA SER A 237 17.51 8.33 17.32
C SER A 237 17.29 8.11 18.83
N PRO A 238 17.98 7.14 19.47
CA PRO A 238 17.79 6.86 20.91
C PRO A 238 18.09 8.03 21.83
N ASP A 239 18.92 8.98 21.40
CA ASP A 239 19.24 10.20 22.13
C ASP A 239 18.26 11.35 21.92
N SER A 240 17.16 11.10 21.18
CA SER A 240 16.10 12.07 20.86
C SER A 240 16.57 13.30 20.05
N LYS A 241 17.73 13.24 19.39
CA LYS A 241 18.29 14.40 18.67
C LYS A 241 18.05 14.39 17.17
N ALA A 242 17.71 13.23 16.60
CA ALA A 242 17.47 13.08 15.18
C ALA A 242 16.28 12.15 14.90
N LEU A 243 15.71 12.33 13.72
CA LEU A 243 14.73 11.42 13.12
C LEU A 243 15.30 10.90 11.81
N TYR A 244 14.92 9.67 11.51
CA TYR A 244 15.16 9.00 10.25
C TYR A 244 13.82 8.63 9.63
N TRP A 245 13.73 8.66 8.29
CA TRP A 245 12.52 8.20 7.59
C TRP A 245 12.86 7.63 6.23
N THR A 246 11.95 6.83 5.71
CA THR A 246 11.97 6.32 4.33
C THR A 246 11.21 7.25 3.40
N SER A 247 11.56 7.28 2.11
CA SER A 247 10.81 8.03 1.10
C SER A 247 11.00 7.44 -0.27
N ASP A 248 9.93 7.42 -1.07
CA ASP A 248 10.02 7.14 -2.50
C ASP A 248 10.96 8.14 -3.19
N ASP A 249 11.85 7.64 -4.02
CA ASP A 249 12.86 8.43 -4.70
C ASP A 249 13.34 7.75 -5.99
N LYS A 250 12.66 8.02 -7.11
CA LYS A 250 13.02 7.56 -8.46
C LYS A 250 13.23 6.04 -8.52
N GLY A 251 12.16 5.30 -8.28
CA GLY A 251 12.18 3.84 -8.32
C GLY A 251 12.99 3.17 -7.20
N SER A 252 13.35 3.92 -6.16
CA SER A 252 13.97 3.42 -4.93
C SER A 252 13.19 3.90 -3.72
N ILE A 253 13.40 3.29 -2.57
CA ILE A 253 13.04 3.85 -1.27
C ILE A 253 14.33 4.27 -0.57
N SER A 254 14.57 5.58 -0.53
CA SER A 254 15.74 6.19 0.11
C SER A 254 15.53 6.40 1.61
N ILE A 255 16.62 6.46 2.38
CA ILE A 255 16.58 6.78 3.83
C ILE A 255 17.16 8.17 4.06
N PHE A 256 16.42 8.96 4.84
CA PHE A 256 16.74 10.34 5.16
C PHE A 256 16.94 10.55 6.66
N LYS A 257 17.62 11.63 7.02
CA LYS A 257 17.90 12.05 8.40
C LYS A 257 17.70 13.56 8.55
N VAL A 258 17.12 13.98 9.68
CA VAL A 258 17.06 15.38 10.12
C VAL A 258 17.31 15.46 11.62
N THR A 259 17.95 16.53 12.10
CA THR A 259 18.06 16.80 13.55
C THR A 259 16.86 17.61 14.03
N VAL A 260 16.45 17.43 15.28
CA VAL A 260 15.28 18.11 15.89
C VAL A 260 15.37 19.65 15.79
N ASN A 261 16.57 20.19 15.88
CA ASN A 261 16.81 21.65 15.80
C ASN A 261 17.39 22.07 14.44
N GLY A 262 17.49 21.14 13.48
CA GLY A 262 18.13 21.36 12.19
C GLY A 262 17.12 21.57 11.08
N THR A 263 17.55 22.36 10.09
CA THR A 263 16.80 22.54 8.83
C THR A 263 17.41 21.73 7.67
N LYS A 264 18.59 21.14 7.90
CA LYS A 264 19.29 20.37 6.86
C LYS A 264 18.84 18.92 6.88
N ILE A 265 18.20 18.50 5.82
CA ILE A 265 17.85 17.11 5.55
C ILE A 265 19.02 16.45 4.81
N LEU A 266 19.40 15.26 5.26
CA LEU A 266 20.46 14.46 4.66
C LEU A 266 19.84 13.16 4.10
N LYS A 267 20.09 12.86 2.84
CA LYS A 267 19.85 11.55 2.26
C LYS A 267 21.06 10.69 2.66
N ILE A 268 20.83 9.65 3.46
CA ILE A 268 21.89 8.79 4.00
C ILE A 268 21.98 7.42 3.30
N LEU A 269 20.93 7.05 2.55
CA LEU A 269 20.93 5.91 1.63
C LEU A 269 20.05 6.26 0.44
N ASP A 270 20.53 6.08 -0.80
CA ASP A 270 19.90 6.62 -2.01
C ASP A 270 19.55 5.56 -3.08
N HIS A 271 19.58 4.28 -2.76
CA HIS A 271 19.28 3.21 -3.72
C HIS A 271 18.77 1.95 -3.01
N GLY A 272 18.14 1.06 -3.78
CA GLY A 272 17.47 -0.14 -3.31
C GLY A 272 16.10 0.17 -2.70
N PHE A 273 15.34 -0.85 -2.43
CA PHE A 273 14.01 -0.74 -1.84
C PHE A 273 14.12 -1.03 -0.34
N ASN A 274 14.12 0.03 0.50
CA ASN A 274 14.44 -0.03 1.92
C ASN A 274 13.21 0.27 2.76
N THR A 275 12.73 -0.70 3.54
CA THR A 275 11.49 -0.63 4.33
C THR A 275 11.71 -1.08 5.77
N ALA A 276 10.67 -1.03 6.61
CA ALA A 276 10.68 -1.50 7.99
C ALA A 276 11.84 -0.92 8.83
N LEU A 277 12.16 0.36 8.63
CA LEU A 277 13.27 1.06 9.29
C LEU A 277 13.15 0.99 10.81
N ARG A 278 14.26 0.68 11.50
CA ARG A 278 14.39 0.63 12.97
C ARG A 278 15.74 1.20 13.39
N ALA A 279 15.78 1.84 14.57
CA ALA A 279 17.03 2.27 15.19
C ALA A 279 17.47 1.29 16.29
N ASP A 280 18.75 0.94 16.32
CA ASP A 280 19.32 0.19 17.45
C ASP A 280 19.15 0.99 18.75
N PRO A 281 18.66 0.37 19.84
CA PRO A 281 18.43 1.08 21.11
C PRO A 281 19.67 1.79 21.68
N ASN A 282 20.88 1.35 21.31
CA ASN A 282 22.13 1.99 21.71
C ASN A 282 22.65 3.03 20.69
N GLY A 283 21.92 3.27 19.60
CA GLY A 283 22.26 4.23 18.56
C GLY A 283 23.47 3.87 17.70
N ARG A 284 23.88 2.60 17.68
CA ARG A 284 25.05 2.13 16.94
C ARG A 284 24.80 1.96 15.44
N TYR A 285 23.56 1.59 15.06
CA TYR A 285 23.18 1.32 13.67
C TYR A 285 21.67 1.51 13.44
N LEU A 286 21.31 1.61 12.18
CA LEU A 286 19.94 1.46 11.68
C LEU A 286 19.78 0.05 11.11
N LEU A 287 18.62 -0.56 11.33
CA LEU A 287 18.19 -1.83 10.74
C LEU A 287 17.05 -1.56 9.79
N PHE A 288 16.98 -2.28 8.69
CA PHE A 288 15.90 -2.20 7.73
C PHE A 288 15.87 -3.44 6.84
N ASP A 289 14.70 -3.70 6.27
CA ASP A 289 14.55 -4.66 5.20
C ASP A 289 14.98 -4.01 3.89
N ARG A 290 15.74 -4.73 3.08
CA ARG A 290 16.17 -4.30 1.76
C ARG A 290 15.95 -5.38 0.75
N GLU A 291 15.35 -5.02 -0.37
CA GLU A 291 15.19 -5.88 -1.53
C GLU A 291 15.61 -5.18 -2.83
N GLN A 292 15.76 -5.95 -3.88
CA GLN A 292 15.95 -5.48 -5.25
C GLN A 292 15.27 -6.47 -6.21
N ALA A 293 15.10 -6.12 -7.46
CA ALA A 293 14.55 -7.04 -8.46
C ALA A 293 15.28 -8.40 -8.48
N THR A 294 16.55 -8.41 -8.12
CA THR A 294 17.41 -9.62 -8.12
C THR A 294 17.40 -10.44 -6.82
N PHE A 295 16.83 -9.94 -5.74
CA PHE A 295 16.72 -10.68 -4.48
C PHE A 295 15.55 -10.17 -3.62
N PRO A 296 14.81 -11.08 -2.94
CA PRO A 296 13.75 -10.70 -2.01
C PRO A 296 14.32 -10.10 -0.74
N ALA A 297 13.43 -9.51 0.08
CA ALA A 297 13.80 -8.80 1.31
C ALA A 297 14.74 -9.61 2.22
N GLU A 298 15.82 -8.97 2.64
CA GLU A 298 16.79 -9.43 3.62
C GLU A 298 17.05 -8.30 4.61
N ILE A 299 17.43 -8.63 5.85
CA ILE A 299 17.72 -7.63 6.87
C ILE A 299 19.13 -7.07 6.63
N PHE A 300 19.20 -5.75 6.58
CA PHE A 300 20.46 -4.99 6.50
C PHE A 300 20.62 -4.08 7.71
N ARG A 301 21.86 -3.69 7.96
CA ARG A 301 22.20 -2.62 8.89
C ARG A 301 23.16 -1.62 8.25
N MET A 302 23.11 -0.39 8.72
CA MET A 302 24.11 0.66 8.40
C MET A 302 24.35 1.56 9.60
N ASP A 303 25.43 2.32 9.59
CA ASP A 303 25.66 3.36 10.58
C ASP A 303 24.62 4.50 10.47
N PRO A 304 24.36 5.26 11.55
CA PRO A 304 23.34 6.33 11.55
C PRO A 304 23.64 7.52 10.62
N ASP A 305 24.81 7.55 9.99
CA ASP A 305 25.21 8.53 8.97
C ASP A 305 25.23 7.97 7.55
N GLY A 306 24.82 6.69 7.36
CA GLY A 306 24.74 6.01 6.07
C GLY A 306 25.97 5.15 5.72
N GLY A 307 27.01 5.13 6.56
CA GLY A 307 28.19 4.29 6.35
C GLY A 307 27.96 2.82 6.68
N ASN A 308 28.92 1.97 6.29
CA ASN A 308 29.04 0.57 6.69
C ASN A 308 27.76 -0.26 6.45
N LEU A 309 27.18 -0.18 5.24
CA LEU A 309 26.03 -0.99 4.83
C LEU A 309 26.42 -2.49 4.82
N ILE A 310 25.76 -3.30 5.64
CA ILE A 310 26.04 -4.74 5.84
C ILE A 310 24.74 -5.53 5.79
N GLN A 311 24.73 -6.59 4.98
CA GLN A 311 23.66 -7.58 5.00
C GLN A 311 23.79 -8.49 6.23
N ILE A 312 22.69 -8.68 6.96
CA ILE A 312 22.63 -9.50 8.19
C ILE A 312 22.10 -10.89 7.92
N THR A 313 21.03 -10.99 7.12
CA THR A 313 20.42 -12.28 6.76
C THR A 313 20.71 -12.66 5.32
N SER A 314 20.62 -13.94 5.02
CA SER A 314 20.80 -14.48 3.67
C SER A 314 19.85 -15.66 3.43
N THR A 315 18.62 -15.51 3.90
CA THR A 315 17.59 -16.57 3.97
C THR A 315 17.31 -17.20 2.61
N ASN A 316 17.29 -16.39 1.55
CA ASN A 316 16.94 -16.82 0.21
C ASN A 316 18.15 -17.06 -0.71
N SER A 317 19.38 -16.83 -0.24
CA SER A 317 20.57 -16.81 -1.10
C SER A 317 20.80 -18.10 -1.89
N GLU A 318 20.57 -19.27 -1.28
CA GLU A 318 20.74 -20.56 -1.97
C GLU A 318 19.71 -20.77 -3.09
N ARG A 319 18.47 -20.33 -2.89
CA ARG A 319 17.44 -20.36 -3.93
C ARG A 319 17.77 -19.40 -5.07
N MET A 320 18.17 -18.17 -4.74
CA MET A 320 18.50 -17.14 -5.74
C MET A 320 19.69 -17.54 -6.62
N LYS A 321 20.70 -18.25 -6.10
CA LYS A 321 21.82 -18.79 -6.90
C LYS A 321 21.39 -19.74 -8.02
N SER A 322 20.24 -20.39 -7.89
CA SER A 322 19.70 -21.30 -8.91
C SER A 322 18.87 -20.61 -9.99
N LEU A 323 18.58 -19.32 -9.83
CA LEU A 323 17.77 -18.52 -10.74
C LEU A 323 18.67 -17.62 -11.60
N ALA A 324 18.30 -17.47 -12.87
CA ALA A 324 18.95 -16.55 -13.79
C ALA A 324 18.20 -15.22 -13.79
N VAL A 325 18.44 -14.39 -12.78
CA VAL A 325 17.85 -13.06 -12.63
C VAL A 325 18.77 -11.97 -13.16
N ASN A 326 18.21 -10.87 -13.63
CA ASN A 326 18.95 -9.72 -14.15
C ASN A 326 18.57 -8.44 -13.39
N PRO A 327 19.50 -7.51 -13.17
CA PRO A 327 19.15 -6.20 -12.63
C PRO A 327 18.27 -5.41 -13.62
N ILE A 328 17.37 -4.61 -13.09
CA ILE A 328 16.63 -3.63 -13.90
C ILE A 328 17.58 -2.51 -14.35
N GLU A 329 17.39 -2.01 -15.57
CA GLU A 329 18.19 -0.94 -16.15
C GLU A 329 17.33 0.33 -16.26
N PRO A 330 17.60 1.41 -15.48
CA PRO A 330 16.84 2.64 -15.59
C PRO A 330 17.16 3.37 -16.90
N PHE A 331 16.16 4.01 -17.48
CA PHE A 331 16.32 4.92 -18.61
C PHE A 331 15.42 6.14 -18.46
N TRP A 332 15.80 7.25 -19.09
CA TRP A 332 15.07 8.50 -19.04
C TRP A 332 14.75 8.99 -20.44
N PHE A 333 13.56 9.52 -20.62
CA PHE A 333 13.11 10.10 -21.89
C PHE A 333 12.30 11.38 -21.67
N GLU A 334 12.02 12.09 -22.74
CA GLU A 334 11.12 13.25 -22.72
C GLU A 334 9.69 12.77 -22.94
N GLY A 335 8.85 12.92 -21.92
CA GLY A 335 7.41 12.65 -21.95
C GLY A 335 6.61 13.83 -22.50
N SER A 336 5.30 13.73 -22.39
CA SER A 336 4.36 14.75 -22.86
C SER A 336 4.66 16.12 -22.23
N GLY A 337 4.72 17.16 -23.06
CA GLY A 337 5.11 18.51 -22.63
C GLY A 337 6.58 18.68 -22.30
N GLY A 338 7.45 17.74 -22.67
CA GLY A 338 8.92 17.85 -22.50
C GLY A 338 9.42 17.57 -21.09
N ILE A 339 8.60 16.97 -20.21
CA ILE A 339 9.04 16.57 -18.88
C ILE A 339 9.94 15.32 -18.94
N LYS A 340 10.79 15.15 -17.92
CA LYS A 340 11.59 13.92 -17.78
C LYS A 340 10.77 12.84 -17.10
N VAL A 341 10.71 11.68 -17.77
CA VAL A 341 10.02 10.48 -17.28
C VAL A 341 11.03 9.35 -17.19
N GLU A 342 10.98 8.60 -16.08
CA GLU A 342 11.81 7.42 -15.87
C GLU A 342 11.08 6.15 -16.30
N GLY A 343 11.82 5.22 -16.84
CA GLY A 343 11.40 3.86 -17.09
C GLY A 343 12.49 2.87 -16.73
N PHE A 344 12.12 1.62 -16.62
CA PHE A 344 13.02 0.50 -16.35
C PHE A 344 12.89 -0.54 -17.43
N LEU A 345 14.01 -1.12 -17.83
CA LEU A 345 14.10 -2.22 -18.77
C LEU A 345 14.72 -3.42 -18.05
N LEU A 346 14.09 -4.57 -18.16
CA LEU A 346 14.61 -5.83 -17.67
C LEU A 346 14.83 -6.78 -18.85
N LYS A 347 16.03 -7.28 -18.99
CA LYS A 347 16.40 -8.26 -20.02
C LYS A 347 16.03 -9.68 -19.60
N PRO A 348 15.63 -10.57 -20.52
CA PRO A 348 15.33 -11.95 -20.18
C PRO A 348 16.58 -12.72 -19.74
N PRO A 349 16.42 -13.87 -19.04
CA PRO A 349 17.52 -14.76 -18.73
C PRO A 349 18.33 -15.11 -19.99
N HIS A 350 19.66 -15.20 -19.83
CA HIS A 350 20.58 -15.55 -20.93
C HIS A 350 20.46 -14.62 -22.15
N PHE A 351 20.26 -13.33 -21.92
CA PHE A 351 20.11 -12.31 -22.96
C PHE A 351 21.29 -12.33 -23.95
N ASP A 352 20.97 -12.25 -25.25
CA ASP A 352 21.91 -12.15 -26.36
C ASP A 352 21.52 -10.95 -27.25
N ALA A 353 22.37 -9.94 -27.29
CA ALA A 353 22.10 -8.71 -28.02
C ALA A 353 21.94 -8.89 -29.54
N ALA A 354 22.36 -10.03 -30.10
CA ALA A 354 22.18 -10.36 -31.51
C ALA A 354 20.78 -10.90 -31.86
N LYS A 355 19.97 -11.21 -30.86
CA LYS A 355 18.61 -11.75 -31.02
C LYS A 355 17.55 -10.67 -30.89
N LYS A 356 16.35 -10.99 -31.38
CA LYS A 356 15.13 -10.21 -31.21
C LYS A 356 14.24 -10.84 -30.16
N TYR A 357 13.68 -10.01 -29.26
CA TYR A 357 12.86 -10.45 -28.14
C TYR A 357 11.47 -9.82 -28.20
N PRO A 358 10.40 -10.57 -27.85
CA PRO A 358 9.12 -9.97 -27.59
C PRO A 358 9.21 -9.01 -26.40
N LEU A 359 8.25 -8.07 -26.30
CA LEU A 359 8.19 -7.09 -25.22
C LEU A 359 6.93 -7.31 -24.39
N THR A 360 7.09 -7.30 -23.07
CA THR A 360 5.99 -7.17 -22.11
C THR A 360 6.04 -5.80 -21.47
N PHE A 361 5.01 -5.00 -21.72
CA PHE A 361 4.86 -3.64 -21.20
C PHE A 361 4.00 -3.67 -19.94
N LEU A 362 4.56 -3.32 -18.79
CA LEU A 362 3.86 -3.31 -17.49
C LEU A 362 3.50 -1.88 -17.09
N VAL A 363 2.25 -1.69 -16.65
CA VAL A 363 1.75 -0.41 -16.11
C VAL A 363 1.31 -0.62 -14.67
N HIS A 364 1.86 0.20 -13.76
CA HIS A 364 1.56 0.09 -12.33
C HIS A 364 0.16 0.61 -11.97
N GLY A 365 -0.32 0.19 -10.81
CA GLY A 365 -1.52 0.69 -10.15
C GLY A 365 -1.30 2.01 -9.40
N GLY A 366 -2.28 2.45 -8.69
CA GLY A 366 -2.36 3.74 -8.01
C GLY A 366 -3.54 4.55 -8.54
N PRO A 367 -3.34 5.63 -9.33
CA PRO A 367 -2.17 5.97 -10.17
C PRO A 367 -0.94 6.48 -9.42
N GLN A 368 -1.09 6.95 -8.20
CA GLN A 368 -0.02 7.44 -7.36
C GLN A 368 0.73 6.24 -6.72
N GLY A 369 1.60 5.63 -7.50
CA GLY A 369 2.51 4.55 -7.17
C GLY A 369 3.74 4.65 -8.07
N ALA A 370 4.65 3.69 -8.03
CA ALA A 370 5.79 3.64 -8.94
C ALA A 370 6.32 2.22 -9.10
N TRP A 371 6.86 1.91 -10.27
CA TRP A 371 7.79 0.80 -10.44
C TRP A 371 9.14 1.17 -9.83
N GLY A 372 9.81 0.20 -9.24
CA GLY A 372 11.11 0.38 -8.65
C GLY A 372 12.00 -0.84 -8.74
N ASP A 373 13.18 -0.75 -8.09
CA ASP A 373 14.12 -1.86 -7.93
C ASP A 373 13.71 -2.71 -6.72
N ASP A 374 12.50 -3.30 -6.79
CA ASP A 374 11.90 -4.17 -5.79
C ASP A 374 11.67 -5.58 -6.32
N PHE A 375 11.60 -6.57 -5.42
CA PHE A 375 11.33 -7.96 -5.79
C PHE A 375 9.86 -8.18 -6.16
N HIS A 376 8.95 -7.54 -5.52
CA HIS A 376 7.51 -7.46 -5.77
C HIS A 376 6.84 -8.81 -6.07
N TYR A 377 6.52 -9.60 -5.05
CA TYR A 377 5.97 -10.96 -5.22
C TYR A 377 4.69 -11.06 -6.08
N ARG A 378 3.82 -10.06 -6.10
CA ARG A 378 2.56 -10.07 -6.88
C ARG A 378 2.74 -9.73 -8.36
N TRP A 379 3.70 -8.83 -8.69
CA TRP A 379 3.97 -8.34 -10.05
C TRP A 379 5.47 -8.40 -10.34
N ASN A 380 6.08 -9.53 -10.01
CA ASN A 380 7.52 -9.71 -10.16
C ASN A 380 7.95 -9.61 -11.63
N SER A 381 8.75 -8.61 -11.97
CA SER A 381 9.20 -8.34 -13.34
C SER A 381 10.03 -9.49 -13.93
N GLU A 382 10.79 -10.21 -13.11
CA GLU A 382 11.57 -11.39 -13.52
C GLU A 382 10.67 -12.55 -13.97
N MET A 383 9.48 -12.71 -13.38
CA MET A 383 8.52 -13.72 -13.83
C MET A 383 8.05 -13.45 -15.26
N PHE A 384 7.81 -12.19 -15.60
CA PHE A 384 7.46 -11.80 -16.97
C PHE A 384 8.64 -11.98 -17.95
N ALA A 385 9.87 -11.69 -17.50
CA ALA A 385 11.07 -11.88 -18.29
C ALA A 385 11.44 -13.36 -18.49
N SER A 386 11.04 -14.25 -17.56
CA SER A 386 11.42 -15.66 -17.52
C SER A 386 11.01 -16.45 -18.79
N ARG A 387 9.97 -15.97 -19.49
CA ARG A 387 9.51 -16.58 -20.77
C ARG A 387 10.24 -16.04 -22.00
N GLY A 388 11.33 -15.29 -21.81
CA GLY A 388 12.18 -14.77 -22.89
C GLY A 388 11.70 -13.44 -23.45
N ALA A 389 10.92 -12.67 -22.72
CA ALA A 389 10.51 -11.32 -23.10
C ALA A 389 11.42 -10.26 -22.45
N VAL A 390 11.64 -9.16 -23.14
CA VAL A 390 12.11 -7.92 -22.51
C VAL A 390 10.92 -7.30 -21.78
N VAL A 391 11.11 -6.93 -20.51
CA VAL A 391 10.09 -6.25 -19.72
C VAL A 391 10.38 -4.77 -19.66
N VAL A 392 9.37 -3.94 -19.88
CA VAL A 392 9.46 -2.49 -19.82
C VAL A 392 8.41 -1.97 -18.84
N MET A 393 8.86 -1.16 -17.90
CA MET A 393 8.09 -0.50 -16.87
C MET A 393 8.33 0.99 -16.95
N ILE A 394 7.30 1.81 -16.97
CA ILE A 394 7.42 3.27 -17.05
C ILE A 394 6.67 3.88 -15.87
N ASN A 395 7.24 4.91 -15.28
CA ASN A 395 6.64 5.75 -14.25
C ASN A 395 6.10 7.04 -14.87
N PRO A 396 4.88 7.04 -15.43
CA PRO A 396 4.30 8.23 -16.04
C PRO A 396 3.98 9.26 -14.95
N ARG A 397 3.62 10.49 -15.34
CA ARG A 397 3.10 11.46 -14.38
C ARG A 397 1.93 10.89 -13.59
N GLY A 398 1.82 11.26 -12.31
CA GLY A 398 1.05 10.58 -11.29
C GLY A 398 1.92 9.71 -10.38
N SER A 399 3.05 9.19 -10.89
CA SER A 399 3.93 8.33 -10.10
C SER A 399 4.57 9.05 -8.91
N THR A 400 4.78 8.30 -7.81
CA THR A 400 5.47 8.78 -6.60
C THR A 400 6.99 8.79 -6.78
N GLY A 401 7.70 9.56 -5.95
CA GLY A 401 9.17 9.63 -5.96
C GLY A 401 9.78 10.65 -6.91
N TYR A 402 8.96 11.39 -7.67
CA TYR A 402 9.40 12.40 -8.66
C TYR A 402 9.00 13.83 -8.27
N GLY A 403 8.60 14.02 -7.02
CA GLY A 403 8.10 15.28 -6.47
C GLY A 403 6.58 15.42 -6.56
N GLN A 404 6.02 16.24 -5.66
CA GLN A 404 4.56 16.35 -5.52
C GLN A 404 3.87 16.86 -6.78
N LYS A 405 4.49 17.80 -7.50
CA LYS A 405 3.94 18.30 -8.77
C LYS A 405 3.75 17.18 -9.80
N PHE A 406 4.70 16.26 -9.90
CA PHE A 406 4.63 15.13 -10.83
C PHE A 406 3.49 14.17 -10.43
N THR A 407 3.33 13.93 -9.14
CA THR A 407 2.23 13.14 -8.57
C THR A 407 0.86 13.78 -8.82
N ASP A 408 0.74 15.10 -8.66
CA ASP A 408 -0.52 15.84 -8.83
C ASP A 408 -1.04 15.85 -10.28
N GLU A 409 -0.15 15.76 -11.28
CA GLU A 409 -0.51 15.95 -12.70
C GLU A 409 -1.40 14.86 -13.30
N ILE A 410 -1.72 13.80 -12.56
CA ILE A 410 -2.67 12.75 -12.98
C ILE A 410 -4.13 13.09 -12.60
N SER A 411 -4.33 13.83 -11.52
CA SER A 411 -5.67 14.17 -11.04
C SER A 411 -6.45 14.92 -12.12
N ARG A 412 -7.64 14.43 -12.44
CA ARG A 412 -8.54 14.90 -13.51
C ARG A 412 -8.02 14.70 -14.95
N ASP A 413 -6.94 13.92 -15.13
CA ASP A 413 -6.32 13.67 -16.45
C ASP A 413 -5.91 12.19 -16.64
N TRP A 414 -6.73 11.26 -16.19
CA TRP A 414 -6.41 9.83 -16.04
C TRP A 414 -5.97 9.14 -17.32
N GLY A 415 -6.59 9.44 -18.45
CA GLY A 415 -6.27 8.87 -19.77
C GLY A 415 -5.54 9.85 -20.71
N GLY A 416 -5.13 11.03 -20.21
CA GLY A 416 -4.48 12.07 -21.01
C GLY A 416 -2.95 11.95 -21.04
N LYS A 417 -2.28 12.85 -20.34
CA LYS A 417 -0.82 12.95 -20.39
C LYS A 417 -0.09 11.72 -19.86
N ALA A 418 -0.67 11.00 -18.88
CA ALA A 418 -0.08 9.73 -18.40
C ALA A 418 -0.07 8.67 -19.51
N TYR A 419 -1.13 8.55 -20.30
CA TYR A 419 -1.16 7.68 -21.48
C TYR A 419 -0.14 8.12 -22.52
N GLU A 420 0.00 9.43 -22.78
CA GLU A 420 1.00 9.98 -23.70
C GLU A 420 2.43 9.63 -23.22
N ASP A 421 2.75 9.81 -21.94
CA ASP A 421 4.05 9.44 -21.37
C ASP A 421 4.36 7.96 -21.58
N LEU A 422 3.38 7.07 -21.32
CA LEU A 422 3.52 5.63 -21.53
C LEU A 422 3.81 5.29 -22.99
N MET A 423 3.07 5.90 -23.95
CA MET A 423 3.28 5.65 -25.38
C MET A 423 4.59 6.23 -25.91
N MET A 424 5.00 7.43 -25.44
CA MET A 424 6.28 8.05 -25.78
C MET A 424 7.45 7.23 -25.22
N GLY A 425 7.33 6.70 -24.03
CA GLY A 425 8.33 5.81 -23.43
C GLY A 425 8.47 4.49 -24.18
N LEU A 426 7.34 3.91 -24.63
CA LEU A 426 7.37 2.74 -25.50
C LEU A 426 8.07 3.05 -26.82
N ASP A 427 7.79 4.21 -27.46
CA ASP A 427 8.47 4.66 -28.68
C ASP A 427 9.97 4.85 -28.47
N TYR A 428 10.36 5.45 -27.32
CA TYR A 428 11.77 5.60 -26.96
C TYR A 428 12.47 4.23 -26.87
N VAL A 429 11.85 3.25 -26.22
CA VAL A 429 12.38 1.88 -26.09
C VAL A 429 12.57 1.23 -27.45
N LEU A 430 11.56 1.27 -28.32
CA LEU A 430 11.62 0.68 -29.66
C LEU A 430 12.70 1.31 -30.56
N LYS A 431 12.95 2.60 -30.36
CA LYS A 431 14.00 3.34 -31.10
C LYS A 431 15.39 3.03 -30.54
N THR A 432 15.53 2.92 -29.22
CA THR A 432 16.82 2.87 -28.54
C THR A 432 17.37 1.44 -28.44
N TYR A 433 16.48 0.45 -28.29
CA TYR A 433 16.87 -0.94 -28.04
C TYR A 433 16.53 -1.84 -29.24
N PRO A 434 17.46 -1.99 -30.20
CA PRO A 434 17.20 -2.70 -31.44
C PRO A 434 16.90 -4.18 -31.29
N PHE A 435 17.17 -4.77 -30.13
CA PHE A 435 16.84 -6.15 -29.81
C PHE A 435 15.35 -6.37 -29.47
N VAL A 436 14.56 -5.31 -29.28
CA VAL A 436 13.11 -5.42 -29.06
C VAL A 436 12.39 -5.61 -30.40
N ASP A 437 11.48 -6.59 -30.43
CA ASP A 437 10.63 -6.86 -31.60
C ASP A 437 9.28 -6.14 -31.46
N SER A 438 9.13 -5.04 -32.17
CA SER A 438 7.91 -4.22 -32.16
C SER A 438 6.66 -4.93 -32.70
N THR A 439 6.83 -6.10 -33.35
CA THR A 439 5.72 -6.90 -33.86
C THR A 439 5.18 -7.92 -32.86
N ARG A 440 5.86 -8.11 -31.70
CA ARG A 440 5.55 -9.07 -30.66
C ARG A 440 5.48 -8.39 -29.29
N MET A 441 4.50 -7.51 -29.09
CA MET A 441 4.34 -6.74 -27.86
C MET A 441 3.05 -7.13 -27.13
N ALA A 442 3.13 -7.32 -25.82
CA ALA A 442 2.00 -7.48 -24.91
C ALA A 442 2.00 -6.34 -23.89
N ALA A 443 0.82 -6.02 -23.33
CA ALA A 443 0.71 -5.08 -22.21
C ALA A 443 -0.08 -5.71 -21.06
N ALA A 444 0.27 -5.38 -19.83
CA ALA A 444 -0.39 -5.86 -18.63
C ALA A 444 -0.38 -4.80 -17.52
N GLY A 445 -1.45 -4.77 -16.72
CA GLY A 445 -1.57 -3.86 -15.58
C GLY A 445 -2.73 -4.22 -14.66
N ALA A 446 -2.66 -3.75 -13.41
CA ALA A 446 -3.68 -3.93 -12.40
C ALA A 446 -4.13 -2.60 -11.81
N SER A 447 -5.37 -2.55 -11.30
CA SER A 447 -5.94 -1.36 -10.67
C SER A 447 -5.97 -0.18 -11.65
N TYR A 448 -5.32 0.96 -11.35
CA TYR A 448 -5.11 2.00 -12.35
C TYR A 448 -4.38 1.45 -13.60
N GLY A 449 -3.40 0.56 -13.43
CA GLY A 449 -2.76 -0.13 -14.56
C GLY A 449 -3.76 -0.94 -15.38
N GLY A 450 -4.73 -1.59 -14.75
CA GLY A 450 -5.87 -2.26 -15.39
C GLY A 450 -6.80 -1.29 -16.11
N TYR A 451 -7.10 -0.13 -15.50
CA TYR A 451 -7.79 0.97 -16.16
C TYR A 451 -7.03 1.42 -17.43
N MET A 452 -5.72 1.60 -17.31
CA MET A 452 -4.89 2.00 -18.46
C MET A 452 -4.89 0.92 -19.55
N MET A 453 -4.95 -0.37 -19.19
CA MET A 453 -5.14 -1.44 -20.17
C MET A 453 -6.48 -1.31 -20.90
N ASN A 454 -7.55 -1.01 -20.18
CA ASN A 454 -8.88 -0.77 -20.75
C ASN A 454 -8.89 0.50 -21.63
N TRP A 455 -8.14 1.53 -21.24
CA TRP A 455 -7.97 2.76 -22.02
C TRP A 455 -7.20 2.49 -23.32
N ILE A 456 -6.08 1.77 -23.23
CA ILE A 456 -5.25 1.36 -24.38
C ILE A 456 -6.07 0.57 -25.41
N LEU A 457 -6.98 -0.32 -24.98
CA LEU A 457 -7.88 -1.05 -25.88
C LEU A 457 -8.69 -0.15 -26.80
N GLY A 458 -9.08 1.03 -26.32
CA GLY A 458 -9.86 2.00 -27.07
C GLY A 458 -9.05 2.93 -27.97
N HIS A 459 -7.72 3.04 -27.77
CA HIS A 459 -6.89 4.09 -28.34
C HIS A 459 -5.75 3.59 -29.22
N THR A 460 -5.34 2.32 -29.13
CA THR A 460 -4.26 1.77 -29.95
C THR A 460 -4.40 0.26 -30.18
N ASN A 461 -3.86 -0.23 -31.31
CA ASN A 461 -3.78 -1.65 -31.62
C ASN A 461 -2.31 -2.13 -31.70
N ARG A 462 -1.40 -1.51 -30.98
CA ARG A 462 0.05 -1.83 -31.03
C ARG A 462 0.37 -3.18 -30.40
N PHE A 463 -0.43 -3.61 -29.42
CA PHE A 463 -0.18 -4.82 -28.65
C PHE A 463 -0.89 -6.03 -29.28
N LYS A 464 -0.26 -7.20 -29.23
CA LYS A 464 -0.83 -8.47 -29.70
C LYS A 464 -1.85 -9.04 -28.72
N CYS A 465 -1.67 -8.77 -27.42
CA CYS A 465 -2.63 -9.08 -26.38
C CYS A 465 -2.49 -8.11 -25.20
N ILE A 466 -3.52 -8.07 -24.38
CA ILE A 466 -3.60 -7.25 -23.17
C ILE A 466 -4.03 -8.15 -21.99
N VAL A 467 -3.52 -7.83 -20.81
CA VAL A 467 -3.97 -8.38 -19.52
C VAL A 467 -4.47 -7.23 -18.66
N SER A 468 -5.78 -7.18 -18.43
CA SER A 468 -6.42 -6.21 -17.53
C SER A 468 -6.84 -6.92 -16.24
N HIS A 469 -6.20 -6.59 -15.14
CA HIS A 469 -6.51 -7.11 -13.81
C HIS A 469 -7.15 -6.00 -12.98
N ASP A 470 -8.35 -6.26 -12.42
CA ASP A 470 -9.14 -5.37 -11.55
C ASP A 470 -9.18 -3.90 -12.00
N GLY A 471 -9.24 -3.68 -13.31
CA GLY A 471 -9.21 -2.35 -13.90
C GLY A 471 -10.58 -1.69 -13.96
N MET A 472 -10.66 -0.40 -13.60
CA MET A 472 -11.87 0.39 -13.84
C MET A 472 -12.21 0.41 -15.33
N PHE A 473 -13.45 0.11 -15.66
CA PHE A 473 -13.98 0.13 -17.02
C PHE A 473 -15.04 1.22 -17.22
N ASN A 474 -15.86 1.42 -16.19
CA ASN A 474 -16.93 2.40 -16.18
C ASN A 474 -16.87 3.24 -14.89
N PRO A 475 -16.31 4.46 -14.93
CA PRO A 475 -16.14 5.30 -13.73
C PRO A 475 -17.44 5.58 -12.96
N PHE A 476 -18.60 5.59 -13.64
CA PHE A 476 -19.89 5.81 -12.97
C PHE A 476 -20.27 4.64 -12.06
N SER A 477 -20.12 3.38 -12.53
CA SER A 477 -20.38 2.22 -11.70
C SER A 477 -19.31 2.04 -10.63
N ALA A 478 -18.05 2.30 -10.97
CA ALA A 478 -16.94 2.26 -10.02
C ALA A 478 -17.16 3.19 -8.83
N TYR A 479 -17.55 4.45 -9.07
CA TYR A 479 -17.90 5.37 -7.98
C TYR A 479 -19.05 4.84 -7.10
N GLY A 480 -20.09 4.27 -7.71
CA GLY A 480 -21.27 3.78 -6.97
C GLY A 480 -21.02 2.49 -6.18
N THR A 481 -19.87 1.85 -6.36
CA THR A 481 -19.56 0.54 -5.76
C THR A 481 -18.25 0.50 -4.99
N THR A 482 -17.39 1.54 -5.09
CA THR A 482 -16.16 1.63 -4.31
C THR A 482 -16.43 1.90 -2.83
N GLU A 483 -15.49 1.52 -1.99
CA GLU A 483 -15.49 1.83 -0.55
C GLU A 483 -14.82 3.17 -0.22
N GLU A 484 -14.01 3.72 -1.13
CA GLU A 484 -13.21 4.94 -0.96
C GLU A 484 -13.69 6.09 -1.87
N LEU A 485 -14.76 6.77 -1.49
CA LEU A 485 -15.33 7.82 -2.32
C LEU A 485 -14.43 9.06 -2.43
N TRP A 486 -13.67 9.40 -1.37
CA TRP A 486 -12.73 10.54 -1.38
C TRP A 486 -11.75 10.47 -2.56
N PHE A 487 -11.27 9.26 -2.91
CA PHE A 487 -10.33 9.05 -4.00
C PHE A 487 -10.95 9.46 -5.35
N ASN A 488 -12.12 8.90 -5.68
CA ASN A 488 -12.80 9.25 -6.92
C ASN A 488 -13.20 10.74 -6.96
N GLU A 489 -13.67 11.29 -5.84
CA GLU A 489 -14.05 12.70 -5.78
C GLU A 489 -12.86 13.64 -6.00
N TRP A 490 -11.68 13.30 -5.51
CA TRP A 490 -10.45 14.03 -5.82
C TRP A 490 -10.06 13.87 -7.29
N GLU A 491 -9.95 12.63 -7.75
CA GLU A 491 -9.42 12.29 -9.08
C GLU A 491 -10.32 12.74 -10.23
N PHE A 492 -11.63 12.82 -10.02
CA PHE A 492 -12.60 13.29 -11.01
C PHE A 492 -13.21 14.67 -10.66
N GLY A 493 -12.71 15.33 -9.61
CA GLY A 493 -13.07 16.70 -9.26
C GLY A 493 -14.41 16.87 -8.56
N GLY A 494 -15.01 15.81 -8.04
CA GLY A 494 -16.26 15.74 -7.32
C GLY A 494 -17.06 14.49 -7.68
N THR A 495 -18.32 14.45 -7.27
CA THR A 495 -19.20 13.30 -7.55
C THR A 495 -19.58 13.20 -9.03
N PRO A 496 -19.97 12.02 -9.54
CA PRO A 496 -20.49 11.90 -10.92
C PRO A 496 -21.85 12.60 -11.12
N TYR A 497 -22.50 13.01 -10.04
CA TYR A 497 -23.75 13.78 -10.07
C TYR A 497 -23.49 15.26 -10.34
N ASP A 498 -22.33 15.78 -9.86
CA ASP A 498 -21.93 17.18 -10.01
C ASP A 498 -21.03 17.40 -11.23
N HIS A 499 -20.17 16.43 -11.57
CA HIS A 499 -19.16 16.48 -12.64
C HIS A 499 -19.21 15.29 -13.59
N PRO A 500 -20.39 14.96 -14.19
CA PRO A 500 -20.53 13.77 -15.05
C PRO A 500 -19.65 13.81 -16.29
N GLU A 501 -19.21 14.99 -16.74
CA GLU A 501 -18.36 15.18 -17.90
C GLU A 501 -16.98 14.55 -17.75
N LEU A 502 -16.33 14.67 -16.55
CA LEU A 502 -15.02 14.06 -16.29
C LEU A 502 -15.11 12.54 -16.20
N TYR A 503 -16.17 12.02 -15.58
CA TYR A 503 -16.43 10.57 -15.53
C TYR A 503 -16.68 10.00 -16.94
N ALA A 504 -17.39 10.72 -17.79
CA ALA A 504 -17.62 10.31 -19.18
C ALA A 504 -16.35 10.41 -20.04
N GLN A 505 -15.57 11.48 -19.86
CA GLN A 505 -14.33 11.75 -20.61
C GLN A 505 -13.30 10.62 -20.43
N TRP A 506 -13.10 10.17 -19.20
CA TRP A 506 -12.11 9.16 -18.86
C TRP A 506 -12.67 7.74 -18.77
N SER A 507 -13.83 7.48 -19.38
CA SER A 507 -14.49 6.18 -19.38
C SER A 507 -14.02 5.29 -20.54
N PRO A 508 -13.27 4.19 -20.30
CA PRO A 508 -12.95 3.21 -21.35
C PRO A 508 -14.18 2.65 -22.06
N MET A 509 -15.31 2.53 -21.36
CA MET A 509 -16.57 2.05 -21.92
C MET A 509 -17.04 2.86 -23.15
N ALA A 510 -16.73 4.15 -23.20
CA ALA A 510 -17.08 5.01 -24.33
C ALA A 510 -16.42 4.59 -25.65
N PHE A 511 -15.32 3.84 -25.60
CA PHE A 511 -14.48 3.47 -26.74
C PHE A 511 -14.58 2.00 -27.14
N VAL A 512 -15.54 1.25 -26.60
CA VAL A 512 -15.72 -0.20 -26.83
C VAL A 512 -15.75 -0.58 -28.31
N LYS A 513 -16.29 0.28 -29.19
CA LYS A 513 -16.32 0.03 -30.64
C LYS A 513 -14.93 -0.07 -31.28
N ASN A 514 -13.90 0.43 -30.62
CA ASN A 514 -12.51 0.39 -31.09
C ASN A 514 -11.77 -0.87 -30.63
N PHE A 515 -12.32 -1.64 -29.71
CA PHE A 515 -11.67 -2.81 -29.11
C PHE A 515 -11.44 -3.89 -30.16
N LYS A 516 -10.18 -4.35 -30.30
CA LYS A 516 -9.77 -5.39 -31.26
C LYS A 516 -8.72 -6.33 -30.68
N THR A 517 -7.94 -5.87 -29.70
CA THR A 517 -6.81 -6.63 -29.16
C THR A 517 -7.30 -7.76 -28.25
N PRO A 518 -6.82 -9.01 -28.44
CA PRO A 518 -7.12 -10.12 -27.54
C PRO A 518 -6.83 -9.76 -26.09
N THR A 519 -7.78 -10.05 -25.18
CA THR A 519 -7.71 -9.55 -23.81
C THR A 519 -8.01 -10.63 -22.76
N LEU A 520 -7.10 -10.79 -21.81
CA LEU A 520 -7.32 -11.54 -20.57
C LEU A 520 -7.83 -10.56 -19.50
N VAL A 521 -9.03 -10.82 -18.99
CA VAL A 521 -9.65 -10.06 -17.88
C VAL A 521 -9.47 -10.86 -16.59
N ILE A 522 -8.99 -10.25 -15.52
CA ILE A 522 -8.80 -10.90 -14.22
C ILE A 522 -9.50 -10.09 -13.15
N HIS A 523 -10.25 -10.74 -12.23
CA HIS A 523 -10.92 -10.04 -11.13
C HIS A 523 -11.23 -10.96 -9.96
N GLY A 524 -11.08 -10.44 -8.74
CA GLY A 524 -11.52 -11.08 -7.50
C GLY A 524 -12.97 -10.73 -7.15
N GLN A 525 -13.74 -11.70 -6.64
CA GLN A 525 -15.14 -11.49 -6.23
C GLN A 525 -15.26 -10.53 -5.04
N LEU A 526 -14.27 -10.55 -4.15
CA LEU A 526 -14.25 -9.78 -2.91
C LEU A 526 -13.53 -8.44 -3.07
N ASP A 527 -13.35 -7.98 -4.30
CA ASP A 527 -12.79 -6.66 -4.57
C ASP A 527 -13.88 -5.59 -4.35
N TYR A 528 -13.72 -4.82 -3.27
CA TYR A 528 -14.61 -3.71 -2.94
C TYR A 528 -13.98 -2.34 -3.20
N ARG A 529 -12.70 -2.33 -3.62
CA ARG A 529 -11.98 -1.15 -4.11
C ARG A 529 -12.39 -0.81 -5.54
N LEU A 530 -12.29 -1.80 -6.43
CA LEU A 530 -12.83 -1.78 -7.80
C LEU A 530 -13.72 -3.01 -7.98
N ASP A 531 -15.01 -2.84 -7.78
CA ASP A 531 -15.98 -3.94 -7.71
C ASP A 531 -15.89 -4.85 -8.93
N VAL A 532 -16.04 -6.15 -8.71
CA VAL A 532 -15.96 -7.20 -9.74
C VAL A 532 -16.86 -6.95 -10.95
N SER A 533 -17.90 -6.13 -10.80
CA SER A 533 -18.78 -5.72 -11.91
C SER A 533 -18.02 -4.97 -13.01
N GLU A 534 -16.90 -4.30 -12.71
CA GLU A 534 -16.05 -3.66 -13.72
C GLU A 534 -15.44 -4.72 -14.67
N GLY A 535 -14.94 -5.82 -14.12
CA GLY A 535 -14.46 -6.97 -14.91
C GLY A 535 -15.57 -7.64 -15.73
N PHE A 536 -16.76 -7.82 -15.16
CA PHE A 536 -17.90 -8.39 -15.88
C PHE A 536 -18.36 -7.50 -17.04
N GLN A 537 -18.41 -6.18 -16.84
CA GLN A 537 -18.76 -5.21 -17.89
C GLN A 537 -17.73 -5.26 -19.04
N LEU A 538 -16.43 -5.23 -18.71
CA LEU A 538 -15.35 -5.33 -19.70
C LEU A 538 -15.44 -6.63 -20.51
N PHE A 539 -15.51 -7.78 -19.82
CA PHE A 539 -15.58 -9.08 -20.48
C PHE A 539 -16.81 -9.20 -21.38
N THR A 540 -17.97 -8.75 -20.92
CA THR A 540 -19.20 -8.71 -21.71
C THR A 540 -19.04 -7.85 -22.96
N ALA A 541 -18.41 -6.68 -22.84
CA ALA A 541 -18.16 -5.78 -23.97
C ALA A 541 -17.26 -6.43 -25.01
N LEU A 542 -16.14 -7.05 -24.59
CA LEU A 542 -15.21 -7.77 -25.46
C LEU A 542 -15.90 -8.90 -26.23
N GLN A 543 -16.61 -9.78 -25.51
CA GLN A 543 -17.35 -10.89 -26.12
C GLN A 543 -18.42 -10.39 -27.09
N ARG A 544 -19.16 -9.33 -26.76
CA ARG A 544 -20.19 -8.74 -27.60
C ARG A 544 -19.62 -8.11 -28.88
N GLN A 545 -18.38 -7.58 -28.83
CA GLN A 545 -17.66 -7.07 -30.01
C GLN A 545 -16.97 -8.18 -30.82
N GLY A 546 -17.02 -9.45 -30.37
CA GLY A 546 -16.33 -10.56 -31.03
C GLY A 546 -14.80 -10.52 -30.87
N VAL A 547 -14.30 -9.81 -29.86
CA VAL A 547 -12.88 -9.78 -29.52
C VAL A 547 -12.53 -11.04 -28.74
N GLU A 548 -11.44 -11.71 -29.14
CA GLU A 548 -10.92 -12.87 -28.42
C GLU A 548 -10.64 -12.45 -26.95
N SER A 549 -11.27 -13.13 -26.00
CA SER A 549 -11.11 -12.80 -24.60
C SER A 549 -11.33 -14.00 -23.68
N LYS A 550 -10.61 -13.99 -22.56
CA LYS A 550 -10.69 -14.96 -21.48
C LYS A 550 -10.93 -14.20 -20.17
N MET A 551 -11.72 -14.76 -19.25
CA MET A 551 -11.88 -14.22 -17.90
C MET A 551 -11.33 -15.22 -16.88
N LEU A 552 -10.41 -14.78 -16.05
CA LEU A 552 -9.93 -15.48 -14.86
C LEU A 552 -10.57 -14.83 -13.63
N TYR A 553 -11.54 -15.53 -13.06
CA TYR A 553 -12.34 -15.05 -11.93
C TYR A 553 -11.97 -15.82 -10.66
N PHE A 554 -11.65 -15.09 -9.59
CA PHE A 554 -11.33 -15.65 -8.29
C PHE A 554 -12.49 -15.39 -7.30
N PRO A 555 -13.24 -16.43 -6.88
CA PRO A 555 -14.40 -16.26 -5.97
C PRO A 555 -13.98 -15.92 -4.53
N ASP A 556 -12.73 -16.10 -4.19
CA ASP A 556 -12.19 -16.02 -2.83
C ASP A 556 -10.99 -15.07 -2.67
N GLU A 557 -10.76 -14.18 -3.66
CA GLU A 557 -9.76 -13.13 -3.63
C GLU A 557 -10.43 -11.74 -3.69
N GLY A 558 -9.73 -10.74 -3.12
CA GLY A 558 -10.08 -9.33 -3.20
C GLY A 558 -9.38 -8.63 -4.36
N HIS A 559 -9.01 -7.35 -4.13
CA HIS A 559 -8.24 -6.54 -5.07
C HIS A 559 -6.84 -7.12 -5.34
N PHE A 560 -6.31 -7.88 -4.40
CA PHE A 560 -5.04 -8.57 -4.53
C PHE A 560 -5.24 -10.08 -4.54
N VAL A 561 -4.56 -10.78 -5.45
CA VAL A 561 -4.49 -12.25 -5.45
C VAL A 561 -3.34 -12.65 -4.55
N LEU A 562 -3.66 -13.13 -3.34
CA LEU A 562 -2.67 -13.36 -2.27
C LEU A 562 -2.52 -14.83 -1.88
N LYS A 563 -3.53 -15.67 -2.08
CA LYS A 563 -3.44 -17.09 -1.74
C LYS A 563 -2.44 -17.79 -2.66
N PRO A 564 -1.47 -18.55 -2.13
CA PRO A 564 -0.36 -19.11 -2.92
C PRO A 564 -0.83 -19.90 -4.16
N GLN A 565 -1.85 -20.76 -4.02
CA GLN A 565 -2.40 -21.53 -5.14
C GLN A 565 -3.06 -20.66 -6.21
N ASN A 566 -3.70 -19.55 -5.81
CA ASN A 566 -4.32 -18.61 -6.72
C ASN A 566 -3.25 -17.76 -7.43
N SER A 567 -2.20 -17.36 -6.73
CA SER A 567 -1.04 -16.66 -7.30
C SER A 567 -0.32 -17.51 -8.35
N GLU A 568 -0.13 -18.80 -8.11
CA GLU A 568 0.44 -19.72 -9.08
C GLU A 568 -0.42 -19.84 -10.35
N LEU A 569 -1.74 -19.99 -10.18
CA LEU A 569 -2.70 -20.02 -11.30
C LEU A 569 -2.70 -18.68 -12.06
N TRP A 570 -2.64 -17.55 -11.34
CA TRP A 570 -2.57 -16.22 -11.91
C TRP A 570 -1.34 -16.08 -12.83
N TYR A 571 -0.14 -16.34 -12.30
CA TYR A 571 1.10 -16.26 -13.08
C TYR A 571 1.09 -17.19 -14.28
N THR A 572 0.69 -18.44 -14.09
CA THR A 572 0.64 -19.42 -15.19
C THR A 572 -0.30 -18.93 -16.29
N THR A 573 -1.52 -18.50 -15.94
CA THR A 573 -2.52 -18.03 -16.93
C THR A 573 -2.06 -16.78 -17.67
N VAL A 574 -1.46 -15.79 -16.94
CA VAL A 574 -0.97 -14.54 -17.53
C VAL A 574 0.19 -14.79 -18.47
N LEU A 575 1.21 -15.55 -18.02
CA LEU A 575 2.40 -15.82 -18.80
C LEU A 575 2.11 -16.70 -20.04
N ASP A 576 1.19 -17.64 -19.93
CA ASP A 576 0.76 -18.46 -21.06
C ASP A 576 -0.03 -17.61 -22.08
N TRP A 577 -0.96 -16.74 -21.63
CA TRP A 577 -1.68 -15.81 -22.49
C TRP A 577 -0.74 -14.89 -23.26
N ILE A 578 0.21 -14.27 -22.58
CA ILE A 578 1.23 -13.41 -23.23
C ILE A 578 2.07 -14.24 -24.22
N GLY A 579 2.57 -15.41 -23.79
CA GLY A 579 3.40 -16.26 -24.64
C GLY A 579 2.69 -16.78 -25.89
N GLU A 580 1.40 -17.11 -25.81
CA GLU A 580 0.60 -17.56 -26.96
C GLU A 580 0.45 -16.48 -28.03
N HIS A 581 0.29 -15.22 -27.65
CA HIS A 581 0.04 -14.11 -28.55
C HIS A 581 1.33 -13.39 -29.05
N THR A 582 2.47 -13.64 -28.40
CA THR A 582 3.76 -13.01 -28.78
C THR A 582 4.78 -13.98 -29.37
N LYS A 583 4.34 -15.15 -29.85
CA LYS A 583 5.18 -16.18 -30.54
C LYS A 583 5.87 -15.66 -31.79
#